data_72c9b6874c32b285861d85f2b51ec22c
#
_entry.id   72c9b6874c32b285861d85f2b51ec22c
#
_cell.length_a   1.000
_cell.length_b   1.000
_cell.length_c   1.000
_cell.angle_alpha   90.00
_cell.angle_beta   90.00
_cell.angle_gamma   90.00
#
_symmetry.space_group_name_H-M   'P 1'
#
loop_
_entity.id
_entity.type
_entity.pdbx_description
1 polymer ?
#
loop_
_entity_poly.entity_id
_entity_poly.type
_entity_poly.pdbx_seq_one_letter_code
_entity_poly.pdbx_strand_id
1 'polypeptide(L)'
;MAGTGPDVVVRELKHEEFRLAEKLWEEYRGQKNDMPEERVFAVFENGNIAATARCTRHLDGLEMDCVFSSERFRGRGYARLAVQALIDACGSEQIFIHSTIVLISFYKTFGFVPIPEDKLPRTIRERFLFCFGEMAGCNVCPMTRQGKA
;
A
#
# COMPACT_ATOMS: atom_id res chain seq x y z
N MET A 1 33.27 -16.36 -2.76
CA MET A 1 32.99 -14.96 -2.49
C MET A 1 31.52 -14.72 -2.36
N ALA A 2 31.12 -14.15 -1.28
CA ALA A 2 29.72 -13.83 -1.09
C ALA A 2 29.24 -12.84 -2.15
N GLY A 3 27.98 -12.90 -2.48
CA GLY A 3 27.39 -11.97 -3.42
C GLY A 3 27.59 -10.54 -2.98
N THR A 4 27.76 -9.65 -3.93
CA THR A 4 27.97 -8.23 -3.68
C THR A 4 26.71 -7.41 -3.81
N GLY A 5 25.55 -8.08 -4.00
CA GLY A 5 24.27 -7.42 -4.10
C GLY A 5 23.84 -6.80 -2.77
N PRO A 6 22.88 -5.88 -2.82
CA PRO A 6 22.36 -5.28 -1.61
C PRO A 6 21.65 -6.30 -0.73
N ASP A 7 21.70 -6.07 0.58
CA ASP A 7 20.95 -6.84 1.53
C ASP A 7 19.51 -6.30 1.56
N VAL A 8 18.56 -7.09 1.09
CA VAL A 8 17.15 -6.69 1.01
C VAL A 8 16.33 -7.52 1.99
N VAL A 9 15.63 -6.82 2.89
CA VAL A 9 14.75 -7.45 3.88
C VAL A 9 13.34 -6.93 3.67
N VAL A 10 12.37 -7.83 3.64
CA VAL A 10 10.94 -7.49 3.53
C VAL A 10 10.25 -8.00 4.79
N ARG A 11 9.61 -7.11 5.52
CA ARG A 11 8.93 -7.52 6.75
C ARG A 11 7.85 -6.52 7.18
N GLU A 12 6.98 -6.98 8.07
CA GLU A 12 6.01 -6.09 8.70
C GLU A 12 6.69 -5.27 9.78
N LEU A 13 6.33 -3.99 9.88
CA LEU A 13 6.84 -3.11 10.92
C LEU A 13 6.10 -3.35 12.24
N LYS A 14 6.83 -3.19 13.35
CA LYS A 14 6.23 -3.08 14.69
C LYS A 14 5.70 -1.65 14.87
N HIS A 15 4.79 -1.47 15.81
CA HIS A 15 4.21 -0.15 16.07
C HIS A 15 5.27 0.92 16.34
N GLU A 16 6.29 0.59 17.13
CA GLU A 16 7.37 1.53 17.45
C GLU A 16 8.24 1.89 16.24
N GLU A 17 8.09 1.16 15.13
CA GLU A 17 8.81 1.43 13.89
C GLU A 17 8.01 2.24 12.89
N PHE A 18 6.74 2.52 13.16
CA PHE A 18 5.88 3.25 12.20
C PHE A 18 6.46 4.61 11.83
N ARG A 19 7.23 5.23 12.72
CA ARG A 19 7.91 6.49 12.43
C ARG A 19 8.85 6.38 11.23
N LEU A 20 9.41 5.20 10.96
CA LEU A 20 10.29 4.99 9.79
C LEU A 20 9.50 5.13 8.50
N ALA A 21 8.30 4.57 8.46
CA ALA A 21 7.42 4.70 7.32
C ALA A 21 6.93 6.13 7.17
N GLU A 22 6.55 6.78 8.28
CA GLU A 22 6.08 8.17 8.23
C GLU A 22 7.14 9.11 7.71
N LYS A 23 8.40 8.87 8.05
CA LYS A 23 9.51 9.65 7.54
C LYS A 23 9.68 9.44 6.02
N LEU A 24 9.56 8.20 5.56
CA LEU A 24 9.57 7.89 4.13
C LEU A 24 8.43 8.61 3.42
N TRP A 25 7.24 8.61 4.01
CA TRP A 25 6.05 9.22 3.42
C TRP A 25 6.09 10.75 3.39
N GLU A 26 7.05 11.38 4.02
CA GLU A 26 7.27 12.83 3.83
C GLU A 26 7.57 13.14 2.37
N GLU A 27 8.13 12.16 1.62
CA GLU A 27 8.31 12.29 0.17
C GLU A 27 6.99 12.13 -0.60
N TYR A 28 5.94 11.65 0.07
CA TYR A 28 4.66 11.32 -0.56
C TYR A 28 3.50 11.77 0.32
N ARG A 29 3.00 12.97 0.09
CA ARG A 29 1.81 13.54 0.72
C ARG A 29 1.85 13.63 2.24
N GLY A 30 2.96 13.36 2.88
CA GLY A 30 3.09 13.46 4.32
C GLY A 30 2.12 12.58 5.10
N GLN A 31 1.88 11.37 4.64
CA GLN A 31 0.96 10.43 5.30
C GLN A 31 1.40 10.11 6.72
N LYS A 32 0.43 9.80 7.58
CA LYS A 32 0.64 9.44 8.97
C LYS A 32 -0.13 8.16 9.31
N ASN A 33 0.35 7.45 10.32
CA ASN A 33 -0.38 6.33 10.89
C ASN A 33 -1.33 6.88 11.96
N ASP A 34 -2.55 7.21 11.56
CA ASP A 34 -3.53 7.84 12.43
C ASP A 34 -4.69 6.93 12.83
N MET A 35 -4.69 5.69 12.36
CA MET A 35 -5.71 4.69 12.66
C MET A 35 -5.11 3.56 13.49
N PRO A 36 -5.80 3.08 14.53
CA PRO A 36 -5.24 2.02 15.39
C PRO A 36 -5.09 0.67 14.71
N GLU A 37 -5.85 0.43 13.65
CA GLU A 37 -5.91 -0.86 12.96
C GLU A 37 -5.07 -0.86 11.67
N GLU A 38 -3.90 -0.24 11.71
CA GLU A 38 -3.01 -0.19 10.55
C GLU A 38 -1.88 -1.18 10.67
N ARG A 39 -1.52 -1.79 9.54
CA ARG A 39 -0.34 -2.64 9.41
C ARG A 39 0.51 -2.12 8.27
N VAL A 40 1.80 -2.04 8.47
CA VAL A 40 2.74 -1.54 7.47
C VAL A 40 3.75 -2.62 7.14
N PHE A 41 3.90 -2.89 5.85
CA PHE A 41 4.90 -3.83 5.33
C PHE A 41 5.96 -3.02 4.63
N ALA A 42 7.22 -3.28 4.93
CA ALA A 42 8.31 -2.45 4.46
C ALA A 42 9.43 -3.28 3.84
N VAL A 43 10.14 -2.65 2.92
CA VAL A 43 11.34 -3.19 2.31
C VAL A 43 12.51 -2.34 2.76
N PHE A 44 13.56 -3.00 3.23
CA PHE A 44 14.80 -2.34 3.65
C PHE A 44 15.93 -2.78 2.71
N GLU A 45 16.72 -1.81 2.26
CA GLU A 45 17.95 -2.10 1.53
C GLU A 45 19.11 -1.65 2.41
N ASN A 46 19.98 -2.59 2.78
CA ASN A 46 21.12 -2.33 3.66
C ASN A 46 20.72 -1.56 4.93
N GLY A 47 19.57 -1.94 5.51
CA GLY A 47 19.08 -1.34 6.75
C GLY A 47 18.29 -0.03 6.56
N ASN A 48 18.21 0.50 5.34
CA ASN A 48 17.47 1.73 5.08
C ASN A 48 16.08 1.41 4.51
N ILE A 49 15.05 2.03 5.05
CA ILE A 49 13.70 1.82 4.53
C ILE A 49 13.60 2.36 3.10
N ALA A 50 13.12 1.52 2.19
CA ALA A 50 13.11 1.81 0.77
C ALA A 50 11.72 1.88 0.18
N ALA A 51 10.78 1.10 0.69
CA ALA A 51 9.43 1.03 0.14
C ALA A 51 8.46 0.53 1.20
N THR A 52 7.18 0.81 1.00
CA THR A 52 6.12 0.37 1.92
C THR A 52 4.86 -0.02 1.18
N ALA A 53 3.99 -0.75 1.90
CA ALA A 53 2.56 -0.89 1.60
C ALA A 53 1.86 -0.94 2.95
N ARG A 54 0.75 -0.23 3.08
CA ARG A 54 -0.02 -0.20 4.33
C ARG A 54 -1.40 -0.79 4.09
N CYS A 55 -1.94 -1.51 5.07
CA CYS A 55 -3.35 -1.83 5.07
C CYS A 55 -4.01 -1.31 6.33
N THR A 56 -5.24 -0.86 6.18
CA THR A 56 -6.06 -0.31 7.27
C THR A 56 -7.37 -1.07 7.32
N ARG A 57 -7.71 -1.56 8.50
CA ARG A 57 -8.97 -2.24 8.74
C ARG A 57 -10.05 -1.20 9.02
N HIS A 58 -11.05 -1.12 8.14
CA HIS A 58 -12.28 -0.37 8.37
C HIS A 58 -13.36 -1.31 8.86
N LEU A 59 -14.45 -0.75 9.38
CA LEU A 59 -15.58 -1.56 9.84
C LEU A 59 -16.15 -2.48 8.76
N ASP A 60 -16.09 -2.04 7.52
CA ASP A 60 -16.73 -2.71 6.39
C ASP A 60 -15.76 -3.22 5.32
N GLY A 61 -14.46 -3.19 5.57
CA GLY A 61 -13.49 -3.72 4.61
C GLY A 61 -12.05 -3.42 4.94
N LEU A 62 -11.17 -4.04 4.19
CA LEU A 62 -9.72 -3.86 4.30
C LEU A 62 -9.22 -3.03 3.14
N GLU A 63 -8.53 -1.95 3.42
CA GLU A 63 -7.98 -1.06 2.41
C GLU A 63 -6.46 -1.14 2.39
N MET A 64 -5.87 -1.18 1.18
CA MET A 64 -4.42 -1.03 1.01
C MET A 64 -4.14 0.34 0.43
N ASP A 65 -3.16 1.05 1.00
CA ASP A 65 -2.68 2.33 0.51
C ASP A 65 -1.20 2.50 0.84
N CYS A 66 -0.68 3.71 0.67
CA CYS A 66 0.72 4.03 0.95
C CYS A 66 1.69 3.05 0.29
N VAL A 67 1.37 2.62 -0.93
CA VAL A 67 2.27 1.83 -1.76
C VAL A 67 3.24 2.79 -2.41
N PHE A 68 4.46 2.82 -1.90
CA PHE A 68 5.40 3.87 -2.25
C PHE A 68 6.84 3.37 -2.17
N SER A 69 7.67 3.78 -3.13
CA SER A 69 9.12 3.60 -3.09
C SER A 69 9.78 4.96 -2.98
N SER A 70 10.76 5.07 -2.10
CA SER A 70 11.58 6.28 -2.03
C SER A 70 12.25 6.51 -3.38
N GLU A 71 12.35 7.77 -3.79
CA GLU A 71 12.99 8.16 -5.05
C GLU A 71 14.38 7.56 -5.18
N ARG A 72 15.14 7.53 -4.09
CA ARG A 72 16.48 6.96 -4.02
C ARG A 72 16.54 5.49 -4.45
N PHE A 73 15.45 4.74 -4.23
CA PHE A 73 15.41 3.30 -4.46
C PHE A 73 14.49 2.87 -5.59
N ARG A 74 13.94 3.81 -6.36
CA ARG A 74 13.01 3.49 -7.45
C ARG A 74 13.68 2.64 -8.53
N GLY A 75 12.84 1.86 -9.22
CA GLY A 75 13.31 1.01 -10.32
C GLY A 75 13.88 -0.32 -9.89
N ARG A 76 13.80 -0.67 -8.62
CA ARG A 76 14.36 -1.92 -8.08
C ARG A 76 13.30 -2.96 -7.75
N GLY A 77 12.01 -2.66 -7.96
CA GLY A 77 10.91 -3.60 -7.69
C GLY A 77 10.52 -3.68 -6.22
N TYR A 78 10.93 -2.76 -5.39
CA TYR A 78 10.68 -2.85 -3.94
C TYR A 78 9.21 -2.61 -3.57
N ALA A 79 8.50 -1.72 -4.27
CA ALA A 79 7.07 -1.55 -4.02
C ALA A 79 6.32 -2.86 -4.27
N ARG A 80 6.72 -3.61 -5.31
CA ARG A 80 6.14 -4.92 -5.60
C ARG A 80 6.35 -5.90 -4.46
N LEU A 81 7.55 -5.90 -3.87
CA LEU A 81 7.85 -6.76 -2.72
C LEU A 81 7.00 -6.40 -1.51
N ALA A 82 6.79 -5.11 -1.25
CA ALA A 82 5.96 -4.65 -0.15
C ALA A 82 4.50 -5.08 -0.33
N VAL A 83 3.95 -4.88 -1.53
CA VAL A 83 2.59 -5.30 -1.85
C VAL A 83 2.43 -6.81 -1.71
N GLN A 84 3.39 -7.58 -2.22
CA GLN A 84 3.33 -9.03 -2.12
C GLN A 84 3.34 -9.50 -0.67
N ALA A 85 4.18 -8.88 0.18
CA ALA A 85 4.22 -9.21 1.61
C ALA A 85 2.88 -8.93 2.29
N LEU A 86 2.24 -7.80 1.96
CA LEU A 86 0.93 -7.46 2.49
C LEU A 86 -0.12 -8.49 2.04
N ILE A 87 -0.12 -8.85 0.77
CA ILE A 87 -1.06 -9.84 0.25
C ILE A 87 -0.83 -11.21 0.88
N ASP A 88 0.42 -11.61 1.08
CA ASP A 88 0.73 -12.89 1.72
C ASP A 88 0.18 -12.93 3.15
N ALA A 89 0.22 -11.82 3.86
CA ALA A 89 -0.28 -11.73 5.23
C ALA A 89 -1.80 -11.56 5.32
N CYS A 90 -2.41 -10.83 4.39
CA CYS A 90 -3.80 -10.38 4.48
C CYS A 90 -4.69 -10.88 3.35
N GLY A 91 -4.16 -11.59 2.37
CA GLY A 91 -4.84 -11.90 1.12
C GLY A 91 -5.93 -12.95 1.21
N SER A 92 -6.21 -13.53 2.38
CA SER A 92 -7.39 -14.36 2.57
C SER A 92 -8.68 -13.54 2.56
N GLU A 93 -8.59 -12.23 2.71
CA GLU A 93 -9.71 -11.31 2.69
C GLU A 93 -9.72 -10.50 1.40
N GLN A 94 -10.88 -9.96 1.09
CA GLN A 94 -11.00 -9.00 0.00
C GLN A 94 -10.29 -7.70 0.39
N ILE A 95 -9.50 -7.16 -0.54
CA ILE A 95 -8.75 -5.92 -0.33
C ILE A 95 -9.22 -4.89 -1.35
N PHE A 96 -9.41 -3.66 -0.90
CA PHE A 96 -9.80 -2.52 -1.74
C PHE A 96 -8.67 -1.51 -1.83
N ILE A 97 -8.52 -0.89 -2.99
CA ILE A 97 -7.52 0.16 -3.21
C ILE A 97 -8.11 1.29 -4.05
N HIS A 98 -7.44 2.45 -3.96
CA HIS A 98 -7.63 3.55 -4.90
C HIS A 98 -6.35 3.66 -5.72
N SER A 99 -6.37 3.14 -6.94
CA SER A 99 -5.21 3.19 -7.82
C SER A 99 -5.19 4.49 -8.61
N THR A 100 -4.01 5.08 -8.78
CA THR A 100 -3.87 6.08 -9.83
C THR A 100 -4.02 5.39 -11.19
N ILE A 101 -4.45 6.15 -12.20
CA ILE A 101 -4.69 5.58 -13.54
C ILE A 101 -3.44 4.88 -14.08
N VAL A 102 -2.26 5.46 -13.83
CA VAL A 102 -1.00 4.90 -14.37
C VAL A 102 -0.57 3.60 -13.68
N LEU A 103 -1.13 3.28 -12.51
CA LEU A 103 -0.75 2.08 -11.77
C LEU A 103 -1.76 0.93 -11.89
N ILE A 104 -2.80 1.08 -12.68
CA ILE A 104 -3.82 0.04 -12.86
C ILE A 104 -3.16 -1.28 -13.29
N SER A 105 -2.28 -1.24 -14.27
CA SER A 105 -1.59 -2.45 -14.77
C SER A 105 -0.74 -3.09 -13.69
N PHE A 106 -0.08 -2.29 -12.85
CA PHE A 106 0.72 -2.78 -11.73
C PHE A 106 -0.15 -3.60 -10.77
N TYR A 107 -1.29 -3.05 -10.35
CA TYR A 107 -2.18 -3.74 -9.42
C TYR A 107 -2.86 -4.95 -10.04
N LYS A 108 -3.14 -4.92 -11.35
CA LYS A 108 -3.71 -6.10 -12.04
C LYS A 108 -2.78 -7.32 -11.93
N THR A 109 -1.47 -7.12 -11.86
CA THR A 109 -0.54 -8.25 -11.72
C THR A 109 -0.71 -8.99 -10.40
N PHE A 110 -1.35 -8.37 -9.40
CA PHE A 110 -1.65 -9.00 -8.11
C PHE A 110 -3.08 -9.52 -8.02
N GLY A 111 -3.86 -9.43 -9.09
CA GLY A 111 -5.24 -9.90 -9.11
C GLY A 111 -6.28 -8.84 -8.80
N PHE A 112 -5.88 -7.59 -8.67
CA PHE A 112 -6.84 -6.50 -8.51
C PHE A 112 -7.56 -6.23 -9.83
N VAL A 113 -8.85 -5.89 -9.74
CA VAL A 113 -9.67 -5.52 -10.90
C VAL A 113 -10.39 -4.22 -10.62
N PRO A 114 -10.62 -3.38 -11.64
CA PRO A 114 -11.38 -2.14 -11.46
C PRO A 114 -12.82 -2.44 -11.01
N ILE A 115 -13.36 -1.57 -10.16
CA ILE A 115 -14.76 -1.63 -9.73
C ILE A 115 -15.35 -0.23 -9.81
N PRO A 116 -16.70 -0.13 -9.94
CA PRO A 116 -17.36 1.17 -9.82
C PRO A 116 -17.18 1.73 -8.40
N GLU A 117 -17.17 3.05 -8.28
CA GLU A 117 -17.01 3.73 -7.00
C GLU A 117 -18.07 3.30 -5.98
N ASP A 118 -19.31 3.06 -6.43
CA ASP A 118 -20.40 2.66 -5.55
C ASP A 118 -20.25 1.24 -5.00
N LYS A 119 -19.29 0.46 -5.48
CA LYS A 119 -18.96 -0.87 -4.95
C LYS A 119 -17.92 -0.85 -3.85
N LEU A 120 -17.34 0.30 -3.57
CA LEU A 120 -16.43 0.44 -2.44
C LEU A 120 -17.19 0.35 -1.13
N PRO A 121 -16.62 -0.25 -0.08
CA PRO A 121 -17.19 -0.12 1.26
C PRO A 121 -17.35 1.35 1.62
N ARG A 122 -18.45 1.64 2.30
CA ARG A 122 -18.82 3.02 2.61
C ARG A 122 -17.73 3.78 3.37
N THR A 123 -17.15 3.15 4.38
CA THR A 123 -16.14 3.80 5.22
C THR A 123 -14.89 4.15 4.40
N ILE A 124 -14.46 3.25 3.53
CA ILE A 124 -13.30 3.45 2.67
C ILE A 124 -13.57 4.59 1.68
N ARG A 125 -14.76 4.58 1.09
CA ARG A 125 -15.16 5.62 0.13
C ARG A 125 -15.22 7.00 0.80
N GLU A 126 -15.86 7.08 1.98
CA GLU A 126 -16.01 8.35 2.70
C GLU A 126 -14.66 8.90 3.15
N ARG A 127 -13.75 8.04 3.60
CA ARG A 127 -12.41 8.47 3.99
C ARG A 127 -11.66 9.06 2.80
N PHE A 128 -11.75 8.45 1.63
CA PHE A 128 -11.13 8.99 0.43
C PHE A 128 -11.69 10.37 0.10
N LEU A 129 -13.02 10.50 0.10
CA LEU A 129 -13.68 11.79 -0.19
C LEU A 129 -13.24 12.88 0.79
N PHE A 130 -13.13 12.52 2.06
CA PHE A 130 -12.67 13.46 3.09
C PHE A 130 -11.22 13.90 2.88
N CYS A 131 -10.33 12.96 2.54
CA CYS A 131 -8.89 13.24 2.44
C CYS A 131 -8.49 13.87 1.11
N PHE A 132 -9.16 13.53 0.01
CA PHE A 132 -8.69 13.82 -1.34
C PHE A 132 -9.74 14.45 -2.25
N GLY A 133 -11.00 14.54 -1.82
CA GLY A 133 -12.08 15.05 -2.65
C GLY A 133 -12.66 13.99 -3.59
N GLU A 134 -13.40 14.43 -4.59
CA GLU A 134 -14.08 13.52 -5.51
C GLU A 134 -13.10 12.71 -6.37
N MET A 135 -13.37 11.40 -6.50
CA MET A 135 -12.51 10.50 -7.26
C MET A 135 -12.36 10.88 -8.73
N ALA A 136 -13.44 11.36 -9.34
CA ALA A 136 -13.41 11.74 -10.76
C ALA A 136 -12.39 12.84 -11.03
N GLY A 137 -12.20 13.76 -10.08
CA GLY A 137 -11.23 14.84 -10.20
C GLY A 137 -9.82 14.47 -9.83
N CYS A 138 -9.60 13.26 -9.29
CA CYS A 138 -8.30 12.83 -8.80
C CYS A 138 -7.58 11.85 -9.72
N ASN A 139 -8.16 11.51 -10.87
CA ASN A 139 -7.60 10.49 -11.78
C ASN A 139 -7.33 9.17 -11.07
N VAL A 140 -8.30 8.72 -10.29
CA VAL A 140 -8.20 7.53 -9.44
C VAL A 140 -9.21 6.49 -9.90
N CYS A 141 -8.80 5.23 -9.87
CA CYS A 141 -9.64 4.09 -10.18
C CYS A 141 -9.76 3.20 -8.94
N PRO A 142 -10.97 3.02 -8.40
CA PRO A 142 -11.15 2.02 -7.35
C PRO A 142 -10.92 0.62 -7.89
N MET A 143 -10.26 -0.22 -7.12
CA MET A 143 -10.01 -1.60 -7.50
C MET A 143 -10.18 -2.52 -6.29
N THR A 144 -10.43 -3.79 -6.56
CA THR A 144 -10.53 -4.79 -5.51
C THR A 144 -9.85 -6.09 -5.93
N ARG A 145 -9.34 -6.80 -4.93
CA ARG A 145 -8.82 -8.14 -5.08
C ARG A 145 -9.62 -9.05 -4.15
N GLN A 146 -10.20 -10.11 -4.71
CA GLN A 146 -10.97 -11.07 -3.91
C GLN A 146 -10.01 -11.88 -3.03
N GLY A 147 -10.47 -12.22 -1.83
CA GLY A 147 -9.71 -13.07 -0.94
C GLY A 147 -9.61 -14.48 -1.50
N LYS A 148 -8.49 -15.13 -1.21
CA LYS A 148 -8.29 -16.53 -1.57
C LYS A 148 -8.64 -17.40 -0.36
N ALA A 149 -9.52 -18.37 -0.60
CA ALA A 149 -9.88 -19.33 0.43
C ALA A 149 -8.69 -20.24 0.76
#